data_93e6bb07a9f91f67cf00fc42811c3602
#
_entry.id   93e6bb07a9f91f67cf00fc42811c3602
#
_cell.length_a   1.000
_cell.length_b   1.000
_cell.length_c   1.000
_cell.angle_alpha   90.00
_cell.angle_beta   90.00
_cell.angle_gamma   90.00
#
_symmetry.space_group_name_H-M   'P 1'
#
loop_
_entity.id
_entity.type
_entity.pdbx_description
1 polymer ?
#
loop_
_entity_poly.entity_id
_entity_poly.type
_entity_poly.pdbx_seq_one_letter_code
_entity_poly.pdbx_strand_id
1 'polypeptide(L)' 'MKISIVGCGGISRTHIGAVRDIPDARIISVADCIPERAEAAAKQCGAKAYTSLEDMLAGEKPDVLHICTPH' A
#
# COMPACT_ATOMS: atom_id res chain seq x y z
N MET A 1 -12.02 6.51 -4.33
CA MET A 1 -10.89 7.09 -3.59
C MET A 1 -9.66 6.21 -3.75
N LYS A 2 -8.59 6.79 -4.21
CA LYS A 2 -7.35 6.07 -4.46
C LYS A 2 -6.49 6.09 -3.20
N ILE A 3 -6.07 4.93 -2.74
CA ILE A 3 -5.30 4.79 -1.52
C ILE A 3 -3.97 4.13 -1.82
N SER A 4 -2.90 4.68 -1.25
CA SER A 4 -1.58 4.06 -1.26
C SER A 4 -1.17 3.74 0.16
N ILE A 5 -0.53 2.59 0.34
CA ILE A 5 -0.11 2.13 1.66
C ILE A 5 1.41 1.97 1.70
N VAL A 6 2.01 2.53 2.74
CA VAL A 6 3.44 2.39 2.98
C VAL A 6 3.65 1.64 4.27
N GLY A 7 4.47 0.58 4.23
CA GLY A 7 4.76 -0.19 5.42
C GLY A 7 6.19 -0.70 5.37
N CYS A 8 6.89 -0.59 6.48
CA CYS A 8 8.23 -1.14 6.64
C CYS A 8 8.16 -2.19 7.75
N GLY A 9 8.19 -3.43 7.39
CA GLY A 9 8.02 -4.51 8.34
C GLY A 9 6.77 -5.31 8.14
N GLY A 10 6.09 -5.07 7.04
CA GLY A 10 4.90 -5.79 6.66
C GLY A 10 3.66 -4.92 6.75
N ILE A 11 2.98 -4.81 5.63
CA ILE A 11 1.70 -4.12 5.58
C ILE A 11 0.68 -5.03 6.24
N SER A 12 0.01 -4.52 7.25
CA SER A 12 -0.93 -5.31 8.02
C SER A 12 -2.12 -5.75 7.15
N ARG A 13 -2.44 -7.03 7.21
CA ARG A 13 -3.62 -7.57 6.55
C ARG A 13 -4.89 -6.88 7.04
N THR A 14 -4.89 -6.43 8.29
CA THR A 14 -6.00 -5.70 8.88
C THR A 14 -6.26 -4.39 8.14
N HIS A 15 -5.20 -3.66 7.78
CA HIS A 15 -5.35 -2.40 7.05
C HIS A 15 -5.89 -2.64 5.64
N ILE A 16 -5.39 -3.66 4.97
CA ILE A 16 -5.88 -4.02 3.63
C ILE A 16 -7.34 -4.42 3.69
N GLY A 17 -7.70 -5.23 4.68
CA GLY A 17 -9.09 -5.66 4.86
C GLY A 17 -10.03 -4.51 5.18
N ALA A 18 -9.59 -3.57 6.02
CA ALA A 18 -10.39 -2.41 6.36
C ALA A 18 -10.70 -1.53 5.14
N VAL A 19 -9.70 -1.33 4.27
CA VAL A 19 -9.90 -0.56 3.04
C VAL A 19 -10.82 -1.29 2.08
N ARG A 20 -10.68 -2.61 1.99
CA ARG A 20 -11.50 -3.42 1.09
C ARG A 20 -12.99 -3.31 1.40
N ASP A 21 -13.34 -3.09 2.67
CA ASP A 21 -14.73 -2.98 3.10
C ASP A 21 -15.33 -1.58 2.85
N ILE A 22 -14.53 -0.63 2.38
CA ILE A 22 -15.01 0.70 2.05
C ILE A 22 -15.38 0.75 0.56
N PRO A 23 -16.66 0.95 0.21
CA PRO A 23 -17.13 0.81 -1.19
C PRO A 23 -16.41 1.68 -2.21
N ASP A 24 -16.06 2.90 -1.85
CA ASP A 24 -15.43 3.85 -2.78
C ASP A 24 -13.91 3.90 -2.67
N ALA A 25 -13.32 3.03 -1.86
CA ALA A 25 -11.89 3.01 -1.64
C ALA A 25 -11.22 1.91 -2.45
N ARG A 26 -10.06 2.22 -3.03
CA ARG A 26 -9.28 1.25 -3.79
C ARG A 26 -7.80 1.44 -3.50
N ILE A 27 -7.11 0.37 -3.18
CA ILE A 27 -5.67 0.41 -3.00
C ILE A 27 -5.02 0.33 -4.38
N ILE A 28 -4.33 1.39 -4.77
CA ILE A 28 -3.69 1.46 -6.09
C ILE A 28 -2.22 1.10 -6.05
N SER A 29 -1.57 1.27 -4.91
CA SER A 29 -0.15 0.97 -4.77
C SER A 29 0.21 0.70 -3.32
N VAL A 30 1.25 -0.09 -3.14
CA VAL A 30 1.82 -0.38 -1.82
C VAL A 30 3.34 -0.23 -1.92
N ALA A 31 3.96 0.24 -0.86
CA ALA A 31 5.41 0.38 -0.79
C ALA A 31 5.94 -0.21 0.50
N ASP A 32 7.05 -0.92 0.41
CA ASP A 32 7.73 -1.49 1.57
C ASP A 32 9.23 -1.51 1.25
N CYS A 33 10.07 -1.27 2.24
CA CYS A 33 11.51 -1.32 2.04
C CYS A 33 12.01 -2.74 1.75
N ILE A 34 11.19 -3.74 2.00
CA ILE A 34 11.49 -5.14 1.66
C ILE A 34 10.66 -5.51 0.43
N PRO A 35 11.29 -5.71 -0.75
CA PRO A 35 10.56 -5.94 -2.00
C PRO A 35 9.59 -7.12 -1.95
N GLU A 36 9.97 -8.19 -1.28
CA GLU A 36 9.14 -9.39 -1.17
C GLU A 36 7.81 -9.09 -0.47
N ARG A 37 7.85 -8.25 0.57
CA ARG A 37 6.66 -7.87 1.31
C ARG A 37 5.77 -6.96 0.48
N ALA A 38 6.38 -6.03 -0.25
CA ALA A 38 5.64 -5.14 -1.13
C ALA A 38 4.90 -5.93 -2.19
N GLU A 39 5.57 -6.90 -2.81
CA GLU A 39 4.96 -7.76 -3.82
C GLU A 39 3.83 -8.61 -3.26
N ALA A 40 4.02 -9.19 -2.08
CA ALA A 40 3.00 -10.00 -1.45
C ALA A 40 1.74 -9.18 -1.13
N ALA A 41 1.92 -7.99 -0.59
CA ALA A 41 0.80 -7.10 -0.29
C ALA A 41 0.10 -6.64 -1.56
N ALA A 42 0.86 -6.32 -2.61
CA ALA A 42 0.31 -5.90 -3.89
C ALA A 42 -0.56 -6.99 -4.52
N LYS A 43 -0.14 -8.23 -4.43
CA LYS A 43 -0.93 -9.35 -4.95
C LYS A 43 -2.25 -9.53 -4.21
N GLN A 44 -2.27 -9.26 -2.91
CA GLN A 44 -3.48 -9.39 -2.12
C GLN A 44 -4.56 -8.37 -2.50
N CYS A 45 -4.14 -7.18 -2.90
CA CYS A 45 -5.09 -6.11 -3.20
C CYS A 45 -5.12 -5.70 -4.68
N GLY A 46 -4.38 -6.38 -5.54
CA GLY A 46 -4.34 -6.05 -6.96
C GLY A 46 -3.69 -4.71 -7.28
N ALA A 47 -2.73 -4.30 -6.46
CA ALA A 47 -2.07 -3.01 -6.57
C ALA A 47 -0.66 -3.15 -7.14
N LYS A 48 0.00 -2.01 -7.38
CA LYS A 48 1.41 -2.00 -7.78
C LYS A 48 2.31 -2.00 -6.56
N ALA A 49 3.43 -2.69 -6.66
CA ALA A 49 4.42 -2.76 -5.58
C ALA A 49 5.57 -1.79 -5.84
N TYR A 50 5.99 -1.09 -4.80
CA TYR A 50 7.14 -0.19 -4.83
C TYR A 50 8.05 -0.49 -3.64
N THR A 51 9.33 -0.17 -3.78
CA THR A 51 10.30 -0.37 -2.69
C THR A 51 10.65 0.92 -1.97
N SER A 52 10.15 2.05 -2.45
CA SER A 52 10.34 3.33 -1.77
C SER A 52 9.11 4.21 -1.92
N LEU A 53 8.89 5.06 -0.93
CA LEU A 53 7.81 6.04 -0.96
C LEU A 53 7.99 7.02 -2.12
N GLU A 54 9.21 7.45 -2.36
CA GLU A 54 9.50 8.40 -3.43
C GLU A 54 9.11 7.86 -4.79
N ASP A 55 9.48 6.63 -5.09
CA ASP A 55 9.14 5.98 -6.36
C ASP A 55 7.63 5.81 -6.51
N MET A 56 6.96 5.45 -5.42
CA MET A 56 5.52 5.29 -5.43
C MET A 56 4.82 6.61 -5.73
N LEU A 57 5.22 7.69 -5.09
CA LEU A 57 4.60 9.00 -5.30
C LEU A 57 4.93 9.59 -6.66
N ALA A 58 6.08 9.23 -7.24
CA ALA A 58 6.42 9.63 -8.59
C ALA A 58 5.56 8.95 -9.65
N GLY A 59 5.21 7.68 -9.40
CA GLY A 59 4.41 6.88 -10.33
C GLY A 59 2.91 6.92 -10.10
N GLU A 60 2.50 7.22 -8.88
CA GLU A 60 1.09 7.20 -8.49
C GLU A 60 0.72 8.47 -7.76
N LYS A 61 -0.55 8.87 -7.90
CA LYS A 61 -1.06 10.05 -7.18
C LYS A 61 -2.27 9.63 -6.36
N PRO A 62 -2.06 9.14 -5.14
CA PRO A 62 -3.16 8.71 -4.30
C PRO A 62 -3.91 9.90 -3.71
N ASP A 63 -5.19 9.69 -3.43
CA ASP A 63 -6.00 10.66 -2.67
C ASP A 63 -5.66 10.58 -1.18
N VAL A 64 -5.31 9.38 -0.71
CA VAL A 64 -4.96 9.13 0.69
C VAL A 64 -3.68 8.30 0.74
N LEU A 65 -2.75 8.72 1.57
CA LEU A 65 -1.53 7.98 1.85
C LEU A 65 -1.62 7.44 3.28
N HIS A 66 -1.63 6.13 3.41
CA HIS A 66 -1.69 5.48 4.70
C HIS A 66 -0.32 4.92 5.05
N ILE A 67 0.27 5.41 6.13
CA ILE A 67 1.61 4.99 6.55
C ILE A 67 1.49 4.03 7.73
N CYS A 68 1.97 2.80 7.52
CA CYS A 68 1.98 1.74 8.53
C CYS A 68 3.42 1.39 8.86
N THR A 69 4.06 2.20 9.67
CA THR A 69 5.44 1.92 10.07
C THR A 69 5.45 1.23 11.44
N PRO A 70 6.25 0.17 11.61
CA PRO A 70 6.39 -0.47 12.91
C PRO A 70 7.16 0.45 13.86
N HIS A 71 6.86 0.37 15.10
CA HIS A 71 7.56 1.13 16.14
C HIS A 71 8.69 0.32 16.73
#